data_68f092c8db73c17738f67bf13e5dcfd7
#
_entry.id   68f092c8db73c17738f67bf13e5dcfd7
#
_cell.length_a   1.000
_cell.length_b   1.000
_cell.length_c   1.000
_cell.angle_alpha   90.00
_cell.angle_beta   90.00
_cell.angle_gamma   90.00
#
_symmetry.space_group_name_H-M   'P 1'
#
loop_
_entity.id
_entity.type
_entity.pdbx_description
1 polymer ?
#
loop_
_entity_poly.entity_id
_entity_poly.type
_entity_poly.pdbx_seq_one_letter_code
_entity_poly.pdbx_strand_id
1 'polypeptide(L)'
;MALEIVGAGFGRTGTLSMKTALEQLGFGPCHHMVEVFGRPESVDPWAAAIEGRDVDLDALVDGFRAAVDFPVCAAWSRFADHFPEAKVLLTVRSSESWWRSYEATIGPRIAATDHGEGQSMMTAIREVVFGGRPMDRQHAIEVYEAHNADVILRTPSDRILVYELGAGWEPLCTFLGVAVPDEPFPASLTQG
;
A
#
# COMPACT_ATOMS: atom_id res chain seq x y z
N MET A 1 -10.18 15.64 5.78
CA MET A 1 -11.00 15.19 4.61
C MET A 1 -11.10 13.67 4.68
N ALA A 2 -12.22 13.06 4.27
CA ALA A 2 -12.31 11.60 4.27
C ALA A 2 -11.43 11.01 3.16
N LEU A 3 -10.81 9.85 3.45
CA LEU A 3 -10.03 9.10 2.47
C LEU A 3 -10.96 8.55 1.38
N GLU A 4 -10.63 8.75 0.11
CA GLU A 4 -11.42 8.31 -1.02
C GLU A 4 -10.89 7.00 -1.64
N ILE A 5 -9.59 6.71 -1.45
CA ILE A 5 -8.95 5.51 -1.98
C ILE A 5 -8.06 4.87 -0.91
N VAL A 6 -8.34 3.61 -0.61
CA VAL A 6 -7.54 2.74 0.26
C VAL A 6 -6.75 1.78 -0.61
N GLY A 7 -5.44 1.93 -0.65
CA GLY A 7 -4.52 1.04 -1.34
C GLY A 7 -4.19 -0.19 -0.49
N ALA A 8 -4.58 -1.34 -0.97
CA ALA A 8 -4.30 -2.62 -0.30
C ALA A 8 -3.10 -3.36 -0.90
N GLY A 9 -2.55 -2.91 -2.03
CA GLY A 9 -1.39 -3.55 -2.66
C GLY A 9 -0.10 -3.38 -1.86
N PHE A 10 0.64 -4.47 -1.67
CA PHE A 10 1.94 -4.44 -1.01
C PHE A 10 2.95 -3.58 -1.76
N GLY A 11 3.94 -3.06 -1.06
CA GLY A 11 5.10 -2.41 -1.65
C GLY A 11 5.72 -3.27 -2.76
N ARG A 12 6.28 -2.64 -3.78
CA ARG A 12 6.87 -3.25 -4.99
C ARG A 12 5.87 -3.75 -6.03
N THR A 13 4.62 -3.37 -5.93
CA THR A 13 3.58 -3.60 -6.96
C THR A 13 3.31 -2.36 -7.83
N GLY A 14 4.24 -1.39 -7.82
CA GLY A 14 4.09 -0.13 -8.58
C GLY A 14 3.37 0.97 -7.82
N THR A 15 3.37 0.91 -6.50
CA THR A 15 2.66 1.85 -5.60
C THR A 15 3.11 3.29 -5.74
N LEU A 16 4.39 3.55 -6.04
CA LEU A 16 4.89 4.92 -6.25
C LEU A 16 4.37 5.53 -7.58
N SER A 17 4.32 4.74 -8.66
CA SER A 17 3.68 5.14 -9.91
C SER A 17 2.19 5.40 -9.70
N MET A 18 1.54 4.55 -8.91
CA MET A 18 0.13 4.68 -8.57
C MET A 18 -0.15 5.93 -7.74
N LYS A 19 0.72 6.26 -6.76
CA LYS A 19 0.64 7.55 -6.03
C LYS A 19 0.62 8.72 -7.01
N THR A 20 1.60 8.77 -7.91
CA THR A 20 1.69 9.85 -8.91
C THR A 20 0.45 9.87 -9.83
N ALA A 21 -0.04 8.71 -10.27
CA ALA A 21 -1.21 8.60 -11.10
C ALA A 21 -2.48 9.13 -10.40
N LEU A 22 -2.69 8.76 -9.14
CA LEU A 22 -3.82 9.23 -8.35
C LEU A 22 -3.78 10.75 -8.14
N GLU A 23 -2.59 11.30 -7.90
CA GLU A 23 -2.41 12.75 -7.76
C GLU A 23 -2.71 13.49 -9.07
N GLN A 24 -2.26 12.97 -10.22
CA GLN A 24 -2.59 13.52 -11.54
C GLN A 24 -4.09 13.47 -11.86
N LEU A 25 -4.79 12.43 -11.41
CA LEU A 25 -6.23 12.27 -11.57
C LEU A 25 -7.06 13.12 -10.58
N GLY A 26 -6.40 13.90 -9.71
CA GLY A 26 -7.06 14.78 -8.74
C GLY A 26 -7.45 14.11 -7.42
N PHE A 27 -6.96 12.89 -7.14
CA PHE A 27 -7.12 12.19 -5.84
C PHE A 27 -5.94 12.42 -4.88
N GLY A 28 -5.16 13.46 -5.12
CA GLY A 28 -4.08 13.87 -4.24
C GLY A 28 -4.50 14.85 -3.13
N PRO A 29 -3.65 15.02 -2.11
CA PRO A 29 -2.39 14.29 -1.90
C PRO A 29 -2.61 12.80 -1.62
N CYS A 30 -1.62 11.96 -2.00
CA CYS A 30 -1.69 10.52 -1.77
C CYS A 30 -0.60 10.08 -0.77
N HIS A 31 -1.00 9.45 0.33
CA HIS A 31 -0.07 8.88 1.30
C HIS A 31 0.66 7.66 0.74
N HIS A 32 1.91 7.50 1.10
CA HIS A 32 2.79 6.39 0.71
C HIS A 32 3.90 6.28 1.76
N MET A 33 4.68 5.19 1.81
CA MET A 33 5.81 5.03 2.73
C MET A 33 6.76 6.25 2.73
N VAL A 34 6.95 6.89 1.58
CA VAL A 34 7.84 8.07 1.48
C VAL A 34 7.36 9.25 2.35
N GLU A 35 6.07 9.35 2.62
CA GLU A 35 5.50 10.40 3.48
C GLU A 35 5.84 10.17 4.97
N VAL A 36 6.00 8.90 5.37
CA VAL A 36 6.34 8.54 6.75
C VAL A 36 7.75 9.01 7.12
N PHE A 37 8.69 8.98 6.16
CA PHE A 37 10.07 9.41 6.42
C PHE A 37 10.18 10.90 6.82
N GLY A 38 9.20 11.70 6.44
CA GLY A 38 9.12 13.12 6.83
C GLY A 38 8.31 13.38 8.11
N ARG A 39 7.76 12.33 8.74
CA ARG A 39 6.82 12.43 9.86
C ARG A 39 7.13 11.38 10.94
N PRO A 40 8.26 11.49 11.64
CA PRO A 40 8.66 10.49 12.65
C PRO A 40 7.62 10.28 13.75
N GLU A 41 6.83 11.31 14.06
CA GLU A 41 5.72 11.25 15.02
C GLU A 41 4.59 10.29 14.58
N SER A 42 4.50 9.95 13.29
CA SER A 42 3.49 9.01 12.78
C SER A 42 3.87 7.54 12.92
N VAL A 43 5.13 7.24 13.21
CA VAL A 43 5.68 5.87 13.20
C VAL A 43 5.01 4.97 14.23
N ASP A 44 4.88 5.40 15.48
CA ASP A 44 4.21 4.63 16.53
C ASP A 44 2.70 4.49 16.31
N PRO A 45 1.96 5.54 15.89
CA PRO A 45 0.57 5.41 15.46
C PRO A 45 0.38 4.42 14.29
N TRP A 46 1.26 4.40 13.29
CA TRP A 46 1.20 3.41 12.22
C TRP A 46 1.47 1.98 12.71
N ALA A 47 2.43 1.79 13.63
CA ALA A 47 2.65 0.50 14.28
C ALA A 47 1.38 0.03 14.99
N ALA A 48 0.72 0.91 15.76
CA ALA A 48 -0.54 0.61 16.42
C ALA A 48 -1.64 0.21 15.44
N ALA A 49 -1.74 0.90 14.29
CA ALA A 49 -2.71 0.56 13.25
C ALA A 49 -2.48 -0.85 12.70
N ILE A 50 -1.22 -1.22 12.40
CA ILE A 50 -0.83 -2.54 11.88
C ILE A 50 -1.09 -3.64 12.91
N GLU A 51 -0.79 -3.39 14.17
CA GLU A 51 -0.97 -4.33 15.28
C GLU A 51 -2.43 -4.49 15.74
N GLY A 52 -3.37 -3.74 15.15
CA GLY A 52 -4.77 -3.78 15.53
C GLY A 52 -5.07 -3.07 16.85
N ARG A 53 -4.13 -2.28 17.38
CA ARG A 53 -4.35 -1.46 18.59
C ARG A 53 -5.23 -0.25 18.30
N ASP A 54 -5.82 0.32 19.34
CA ASP A 54 -6.61 1.55 19.24
C ASP A 54 -5.73 2.73 18.81
N VAL A 55 -6.16 3.44 17.75
CA VAL A 55 -5.47 4.61 17.19
C VAL A 55 -6.44 5.41 16.34
N ASP A 56 -6.26 6.71 16.30
CA ASP A 56 -7.01 7.62 15.44
C ASP A 56 -6.59 7.45 13.98
N LEU A 57 -7.41 6.71 13.19
CA LEU A 57 -7.16 6.45 11.79
C LEU A 57 -7.32 7.70 10.92
N ASP A 58 -8.20 8.64 11.29
CA ASP A 58 -8.34 9.91 10.59
C ASP A 58 -7.05 10.75 10.71
N ALA A 59 -6.45 10.79 11.89
CA ALA A 59 -5.20 11.52 12.11
C ALA A 59 -4.03 10.97 11.30
N LEU A 60 -3.97 9.63 11.06
CA LEU A 60 -2.93 8.99 10.26
C LEU A 60 -2.95 9.41 8.80
N VAL A 61 -4.11 9.72 8.26
CA VAL A 61 -4.31 10.08 6.85
C VAL A 61 -4.81 11.53 6.68
N ASP A 62 -4.71 12.34 7.73
CA ASP A 62 -5.16 13.73 7.64
C ASP A 62 -4.38 14.51 6.56
N GLY A 63 -5.14 15.22 5.73
CA GLY A 63 -4.63 15.94 4.57
C GLY A 63 -4.46 15.08 3.30
N PHE A 64 -4.69 13.76 3.36
CA PHE A 64 -4.63 12.87 2.20
C PHE A 64 -6.03 12.48 1.71
N ARG A 65 -6.19 12.33 0.39
CA ARG A 65 -7.39 11.81 -0.26
C ARG A 65 -7.25 10.36 -0.70
N ALA A 66 -6.03 9.91 -0.89
CA ALA A 66 -5.70 8.53 -1.20
C ALA A 66 -4.54 8.06 -0.32
N ALA A 67 -4.42 6.76 -0.10
CA ALA A 67 -3.28 6.17 0.58
C ALA A 67 -2.93 4.83 -0.07
N VAL A 68 -1.66 4.61 -0.40
CA VAL A 68 -1.15 3.39 -1.05
C VAL A 68 0.15 2.94 -0.39
N ASP A 69 0.60 1.71 -0.70
CA ASP A 69 1.84 1.15 -0.16
C ASP A 69 1.77 0.83 1.34
N PHE A 70 2.88 0.39 1.92
CA PHE A 70 3.04 0.41 3.37
C PHE A 70 3.04 1.86 3.87
N PRO A 71 2.53 2.13 5.07
CA PRO A 71 1.96 1.16 6.02
C PRO A 71 0.48 0.84 5.81
N VAL A 72 -0.27 1.60 4.99
CA VAL A 72 -1.73 1.44 4.87
C VAL A 72 -2.14 0.04 4.40
N CYS A 73 -1.40 -0.56 3.45
CA CYS A 73 -1.72 -1.90 2.96
C CYS A 73 -1.65 -2.99 4.04
N ALA A 74 -0.82 -2.81 5.08
CA ALA A 74 -0.74 -3.73 6.21
C ALA A 74 -1.95 -3.64 7.15
N ALA A 75 -2.67 -2.53 7.14
CA ALA A 75 -3.87 -2.29 7.94
C ALA A 75 -5.11 -2.01 7.06
N TRP A 76 -5.06 -2.41 5.79
CA TRP A 76 -6.03 -2.02 4.76
C TRP A 76 -7.49 -2.23 5.17
N SER A 77 -7.80 -3.36 5.81
CA SER A 77 -9.17 -3.67 6.20
C SER A 77 -9.73 -2.69 7.22
N ARG A 78 -8.90 -2.26 8.19
CA ARG A 78 -9.30 -1.25 9.17
C ARG A 78 -9.63 0.08 8.51
N PHE A 79 -8.80 0.50 7.53
CA PHE A 79 -9.06 1.72 6.76
C PHE A 79 -10.29 1.56 5.86
N ALA A 80 -10.46 0.40 5.21
CA ALA A 80 -11.62 0.13 4.36
C ALA A 80 -12.94 0.10 5.16
N ASP A 81 -12.90 -0.40 6.40
CA ASP A 81 -14.06 -0.41 7.30
C ASP A 81 -14.35 0.99 7.89
N HIS A 82 -13.30 1.75 8.21
CA HIS A 82 -13.41 3.11 8.76
C HIS A 82 -13.90 4.13 7.71
N PHE A 83 -13.48 3.95 6.45
CA PHE A 83 -13.91 4.77 5.30
C PHE A 83 -14.76 3.94 4.33
N PRO A 84 -16.03 3.66 4.65
CA PRO A 84 -16.88 2.73 3.89
C PRO A 84 -17.14 3.19 2.45
N GLU A 85 -17.09 4.49 2.18
CA GLU A 85 -17.26 5.05 0.83
C GLU A 85 -15.97 5.04 0.00
N ALA A 86 -14.81 4.80 0.62
CA ALA A 86 -13.55 4.75 -0.09
C ALA A 86 -13.48 3.54 -1.02
N LYS A 87 -12.97 3.73 -2.22
CA LYS A 87 -12.64 2.65 -3.15
C LYS A 87 -11.38 1.91 -2.68
N VAL A 88 -11.33 0.60 -2.91
CA VAL A 88 -10.16 -0.22 -2.58
C VAL A 88 -9.36 -0.48 -3.84
N LEU A 89 -8.05 -0.18 -3.79
CA LEU A 89 -7.14 -0.36 -4.92
C LEU A 89 -6.08 -1.40 -4.56
N LEU A 90 -6.15 -2.58 -5.18
CA LEU A 90 -5.20 -3.66 -5.02
C LEU A 90 -4.25 -3.71 -6.22
N THR A 91 -3.06 -3.12 -6.08
CA THR A 91 -2.00 -3.24 -7.09
C THR A 91 -1.30 -4.58 -6.96
N VAL A 92 -1.16 -5.30 -8.07
CA VAL A 92 -0.58 -6.66 -8.11
C VAL A 92 0.45 -6.83 -9.22
N ARG A 93 1.25 -7.85 -9.08
CA ARG A 93 2.14 -8.41 -10.10
C ARG A 93 2.36 -9.90 -9.82
N SER A 94 2.97 -10.66 -10.74
CA SER A 94 3.27 -12.06 -10.47
C SER A 94 4.14 -12.23 -9.22
N SER A 95 3.87 -13.26 -8.42
CA SER A 95 4.56 -13.53 -7.15
C SER A 95 6.07 -13.59 -7.30
N GLU A 96 6.56 -14.21 -8.38
CA GLU A 96 7.99 -14.30 -8.71
C GLU A 96 8.59 -12.91 -8.99
N SER A 97 7.87 -12.08 -9.75
CA SER A 97 8.32 -10.73 -10.07
C SER A 97 8.29 -9.83 -8.83
N TRP A 98 7.26 -10.01 -7.97
CA TRP A 98 7.17 -9.32 -6.70
C TRP A 98 8.34 -9.70 -5.78
N TRP A 99 8.59 -11.00 -5.59
CA TRP A 99 9.69 -11.46 -4.74
C TRP A 99 11.04 -10.89 -5.17
N ARG A 100 11.38 -11.00 -6.46
CA ARG A 100 12.65 -10.43 -6.98
C ARG A 100 12.82 -8.94 -6.66
N SER A 101 11.75 -8.16 -6.78
CA SER A 101 11.80 -6.74 -6.45
C SER A 101 11.83 -6.50 -4.93
N TYR A 102 11.12 -7.32 -4.16
CA TYR A 102 11.04 -7.24 -2.71
C TYR A 102 12.38 -7.58 -2.05
N GLU A 103 12.98 -8.73 -2.39
CA GLU A 103 14.26 -9.18 -1.82
C GLU A 103 15.44 -8.24 -2.14
N ALA A 104 15.40 -7.58 -3.30
CA ALA A 104 16.43 -6.64 -3.72
C ALA A 104 16.29 -5.25 -3.06
N THR A 105 15.16 -4.94 -2.42
CA THR A 105 14.88 -3.56 -1.96
C THR A 105 14.36 -3.49 -0.53
N ILE A 106 13.05 -3.67 -0.32
CA ILE A 106 12.40 -3.43 0.97
C ILE A 106 12.49 -4.61 1.93
N GLY A 107 12.60 -5.84 1.43
CA GLY A 107 12.69 -7.05 2.24
C GLY A 107 13.82 -7.01 3.28
N PRO A 108 15.08 -6.71 2.88
CA PRO A 108 16.19 -6.57 3.82
C PRO A 108 15.97 -5.47 4.87
N ARG A 109 15.28 -4.38 4.51
CA ARG A 109 14.92 -3.31 5.44
C ARG A 109 13.91 -3.79 6.48
N ILE A 110 12.86 -4.51 6.03
CA ILE A 110 11.86 -5.07 6.94
C ILE A 110 12.49 -6.13 7.86
N ALA A 111 13.46 -6.89 7.36
CA ALA A 111 14.16 -7.92 8.14
C ALA A 111 15.15 -7.36 9.16
N ALA A 112 15.65 -6.16 8.99
CA ALA A 112 16.58 -5.54 9.92
C ALA A 112 15.98 -5.45 11.32
N THR A 113 16.84 -5.47 12.35
CA THR A 113 16.44 -5.37 13.76
C THR A 113 16.65 -3.99 14.36
N ASP A 114 17.33 -3.11 13.64
CA ASP A 114 17.53 -1.70 13.99
C ASP A 114 17.10 -0.83 12.81
N HIS A 115 16.07 -0.02 13.04
CA HIS A 115 15.46 0.87 12.05
C HIS A 115 15.53 2.36 12.47
N GLY A 116 16.26 2.66 13.56
CA GLY A 116 16.29 4.01 14.12
C GLY A 116 14.86 4.53 14.40
N GLU A 117 14.54 5.72 13.89
CA GLU A 117 13.23 6.35 14.12
C GLU A 117 12.03 5.57 13.56
N GLY A 118 12.24 4.65 12.62
CA GLY A 118 11.19 3.80 12.04
C GLY A 118 10.96 2.47 12.77
N GLN A 119 11.61 2.24 13.91
CA GLN A 119 11.71 0.93 14.57
C GLN A 119 10.38 0.26 14.84
N SER A 120 9.42 0.92 15.46
CA SER A 120 8.14 0.29 15.86
C SER A 120 7.32 -0.13 14.64
N MET A 121 7.19 0.71 13.63
CA MET A 121 6.41 0.42 12.42
C MET A 121 7.05 -0.71 11.60
N MET A 122 8.37 -0.69 11.41
CA MET A 122 9.06 -1.74 10.65
C MET A 122 9.01 -3.07 11.39
N THR A 123 9.10 -3.05 12.72
CA THR A 123 8.88 -4.23 13.56
C THR A 123 7.45 -4.76 13.42
N ALA A 124 6.44 -3.89 13.46
CA ALA A 124 5.05 -4.29 13.25
C ALA A 124 4.84 -4.93 11.87
N ILE A 125 5.41 -4.35 10.80
CA ILE A 125 5.36 -4.96 9.46
C ILE A 125 6.03 -6.34 9.47
N ARG A 126 7.23 -6.47 10.05
CA ARG A 126 7.94 -7.74 10.11
C ARG A 126 7.16 -8.82 10.87
N GLU A 127 6.65 -8.48 12.05
CA GLU A 127 6.02 -9.47 12.94
C GLU A 127 4.57 -9.78 12.52
N VAL A 128 3.77 -8.74 12.23
CA VAL A 128 2.35 -8.91 11.97
C VAL A 128 2.09 -9.38 10.54
N VAL A 129 2.77 -8.78 9.54
CA VAL A 129 2.55 -9.13 8.15
C VAL A 129 3.30 -10.40 7.77
N PHE A 130 4.58 -10.51 8.16
CA PHE A 130 5.45 -11.61 7.71
C PHE A 130 5.74 -12.66 8.80
N GLY A 131 5.11 -12.58 9.97
CA GLY A 131 5.30 -13.56 11.05
C GLY A 131 6.76 -13.75 11.47
N GLY A 132 7.55 -12.67 11.46
CA GLY A 132 8.97 -12.66 11.79
C GLY A 132 9.90 -13.26 10.71
N ARG A 133 9.38 -13.65 9.54
CA ARG A 133 10.14 -14.34 8.48
C ARG A 133 10.09 -13.61 7.12
N PRO A 134 10.38 -12.31 7.06
CA PRO A 134 10.22 -11.52 5.83
C PRO A 134 11.16 -11.93 4.70
N MET A 135 12.29 -12.60 4.99
CA MET A 135 13.25 -13.05 3.99
C MET A 135 13.19 -14.56 3.69
N ASP A 136 12.25 -15.28 4.27
CA ASP A 136 11.91 -16.64 3.84
C ASP A 136 11.06 -16.54 2.57
N ARG A 137 11.67 -16.86 1.42
CA ARG A 137 11.07 -16.70 0.09
C ARG A 137 9.70 -17.37 -0.04
N GLN A 138 9.64 -18.65 0.34
CA GLN A 138 8.39 -19.42 0.23
C GLN A 138 7.29 -18.79 1.08
N HIS A 139 7.60 -18.49 2.33
CA HIS A 139 6.68 -17.87 3.25
C HIS A 139 6.24 -16.47 2.81
N ALA A 140 7.17 -15.63 2.37
CA ALA A 140 6.84 -14.26 1.93
C ALA A 140 5.93 -14.27 0.68
N ILE A 141 6.14 -15.20 -0.24
CA ILE A 141 5.26 -15.38 -1.40
C ILE A 141 3.87 -15.84 -0.95
N GLU A 142 3.78 -16.82 -0.07
CA GLU A 142 2.51 -17.29 0.49
C GLU A 142 1.74 -16.16 1.21
N VAL A 143 2.45 -15.34 1.98
CA VAL A 143 1.86 -14.14 2.63
C VAL A 143 1.32 -13.15 1.60
N TYR A 144 2.10 -12.86 0.55
CA TYR A 144 1.68 -11.96 -0.53
C TYR A 144 0.42 -12.46 -1.26
N GLU A 145 0.39 -13.74 -1.61
CA GLU A 145 -0.73 -14.36 -2.31
C GLU A 145 -1.98 -14.44 -1.41
N ALA A 146 -1.80 -14.84 -0.16
CA ALA A 146 -2.89 -14.90 0.81
C ALA A 146 -3.48 -13.52 1.09
N HIS A 147 -2.63 -12.49 1.21
CA HIS A 147 -3.07 -11.11 1.35
C HIS A 147 -3.92 -10.64 0.16
N ASN A 148 -3.44 -10.86 -1.06
CA ASN A 148 -4.18 -10.47 -2.26
C ASN A 148 -5.55 -11.19 -2.34
N ALA A 149 -5.57 -12.48 -2.01
CA ALA A 149 -6.80 -13.27 -1.97
C ALA A 149 -7.78 -12.76 -0.90
N ASP A 150 -7.29 -12.39 0.30
CA ASP A 150 -8.10 -11.84 1.39
C ASP A 150 -8.73 -10.49 0.99
N VAL A 151 -7.95 -9.61 0.37
CA VAL A 151 -8.46 -8.31 -0.14
C VAL A 151 -9.59 -8.52 -1.14
N ILE A 152 -9.41 -9.42 -2.09
CA ILE A 152 -10.43 -9.72 -3.13
C ILE A 152 -11.68 -10.33 -2.48
N LEU A 153 -11.50 -11.26 -1.56
CA LEU A 153 -12.61 -11.97 -0.91
C LEU A 153 -13.48 -11.05 -0.04
N ARG A 154 -12.83 -10.12 0.67
CA ARG A 154 -13.51 -9.27 1.68
C ARG A 154 -14.05 -7.97 1.13
N THR A 155 -13.66 -7.56 -0.08
CA THR A 155 -14.10 -6.30 -0.68
C THR A 155 -15.21 -6.53 -1.70
N PRO A 156 -16.35 -5.83 -1.64
CA PRO A 156 -17.39 -5.90 -2.66
C PRO A 156 -16.85 -5.60 -4.06
N SER A 157 -17.31 -6.31 -5.08
CA SER A 157 -16.78 -6.26 -6.43
C SER A 157 -16.92 -4.88 -7.13
N ASP A 158 -17.89 -4.10 -6.70
CA ASP A 158 -18.12 -2.72 -7.17
C ASP A 158 -17.23 -1.67 -6.48
N ARG A 159 -16.59 -2.08 -5.38
CA ARG A 159 -15.73 -1.23 -4.55
C ARG A 159 -14.23 -1.49 -4.75
N ILE A 160 -13.84 -2.56 -5.47
CA ILE A 160 -12.44 -2.95 -5.66
C ILE A 160 -11.99 -2.83 -7.12
N LEU A 161 -10.76 -2.34 -7.30
CA LEU A 161 -9.99 -2.56 -8.53
C LEU A 161 -8.75 -3.41 -8.22
N VAL A 162 -8.65 -4.58 -8.86
CA VAL A 162 -7.38 -5.33 -8.93
C VAL A 162 -6.61 -4.77 -10.13
N TYR A 163 -5.54 -4.03 -9.85
CA TYR A 163 -4.75 -3.33 -10.86
C TYR A 163 -3.44 -4.06 -11.09
N GLU A 164 -3.28 -4.62 -12.28
CA GLU A 164 -2.05 -5.28 -12.67
C GLU A 164 -0.97 -4.27 -13.07
N LEU A 165 0.25 -4.44 -12.56
CA LEU A 165 1.37 -3.56 -12.86
C LEU A 165 1.60 -3.47 -14.38
N GLY A 166 1.52 -2.25 -14.91
CA GLY A 166 1.67 -1.98 -16.34
C GLY A 166 0.37 -1.90 -17.13
N ALA A 167 -0.79 -2.04 -16.50
CA ALA A 167 -2.10 -1.96 -17.17
C ALA A 167 -2.44 -0.55 -17.74
N GLY A 168 -1.72 0.48 -17.34
CA GLY A 168 -1.92 1.84 -17.84
C GLY A 168 -3.14 2.55 -17.24
N TRP A 169 -3.58 3.63 -17.92
CA TRP A 169 -4.64 4.49 -17.40
C TRP A 169 -6.03 3.88 -17.42
N GLU A 170 -6.35 3.12 -18.45
CA GLU A 170 -7.73 2.74 -18.79
C GLU A 170 -8.49 2.06 -17.63
N PRO A 171 -7.97 0.98 -17.00
CA PRO A 171 -8.67 0.33 -15.90
C PRO A 171 -8.82 1.24 -14.68
N LEU A 172 -7.81 2.07 -14.38
CA LEU A 172 -7.84 2.98 -13.25
C LEU A 172 -8.88 4.09 -13.46
N CYS A 173 -8.86 4.75 -14.63
CA CYS A 173 -9.79 5.83 -14.95
C CYS A 173 -11.24 5.34 -15.03
N THR A 174 -11.47 4.16 -15.63
CA THR A 174 -12.78 3.52 -15.65
C THR A 174 -13.32 3.29 -14.24
N PHE A 175 -12.50 2.72 -13.36
CA PHE A 175 -12.88 2.45 -11.99
C PHE A 175 -13.16 3.72 -11.19
N LEU A 176 -12.37 4.76 -11.39
CA LEU A 176 -12.51 6.03 -10.67
C LEU A 176 -13.59 6.94 -11.29
N GLY A 177 -14.05 6.65 -12.51
CA GLY A 177 -15.06 7.45 -13.21
C GLY A 177 -14.52 8.79 -13.73
N VAL A 178 -13.25 8.82 -14.16
CA VAL A 178 -12.58 10.02 -14.67
C VAL A 178 -12.05 9.80 -16.08
N ALA A 179 -11.77 10.91 -16.79
CA ALA A 179 -11.22 10.84 -18.14
C ALA A 179 -9.78 10.30 -18.13
N VAL A 180 -9.41 9.56 -19.17
CA VAL A 180 -8.04 9.11 -19.39
C VAL A 180 -7.17 10.30 -19.81
N PRO A 181 -6.03 10.57 -19.13
CA PRO A 181 -5.11 11.61 -19.53
C PRO A 181 -4.44 11.32 -20.87
N ASP A 182 -4.08 12.37 -21.60
CA ASP A 182 -3.32 12.25 -22.86
C ASP A 182 -1.83 11.91 -22.62
N GLU A 183 -1.36 11.99 -21.37
CA GLU A 183 0.02 11.70 -20.97
C GLU A 183 0.22 10.21 -20.70
N PRO A 184 1.45 9.68 -20.89
CA PRO A 184 1.78 8.32 -20.50
C PRO A 184 1.54 8.07 -19.00
N PHE A 185 1.15 6.82 -18.65
CA PHE A 185 1.04 6.43 -17.25
C PHE A 185 2.40 6.64 -16.53
N PRO A 186 2.42 7.20 -15.32
CA PRO A 186 3.65 7.48 -14.60
C PRO A 186 4.51 6.22 -14.45
N ALA A 187 5.71 6.24 -14.99
CA ALA A 187 6.70 5.21 -14.72
C ALA A 187 7.48 5.63 -13.48
N SER A 188 7.40 4.86 -12.40
CA SER A 188 8.41 4.99 -11.36
C SER A 188 9.74 4.58 -11.98
N LEU A 189 10.74 5.47 -11.96
CA LEU A 189 12.12 5.08 -12.23
C LEU A 189 12.45 4.01 -11.18
N THR A 190 12.35 2.75 -11.56
CA THR A 190 13.02 1.67 -10.85
C THR A 190 14.50 1.96 -11.00
N GLN A 191 15.09 2.61 -9.99
CA GLN A 191 16.53 2.55 -9.84
C GLN A 191 16.86 1.08 -9.71
N GLY A 192 17.55 0.57 -10.76
CA GLY A 192 17.99 -0.81 -10.89
C GLY A 192 18.98 -1.23 -9.79
#